data_71e83f8fa7f7fb875c5e9389c859b138
#
_entry.id   71e83f8fa7f7fb875c5e9389c859b138
#
_cell.length_a   1.000
_cell.length_b   1.000
_cell.length_c   1.000
_cell.angle_alpha   90.00
_cell.angle_beta   90.00
_cell.angle_gamma   90.00
#
_symmetry.space_group_name_H-M   'P 1'
#
loop_
_entity.id
_entity.type
_entity.pdbx_description
1 polymer ?
#
loop_
_entity_poly.entity_id
_entity_poly.type
_entity_poly.pdbx_seq_one_letter_code
_entity_poly.pdbx_strand_id
1 'polypeptide(L)'
;GIILGIFTAFQFDLDAYFSRFYVDGLATLFGFFAGSLCFFMWLWSFIGGFKPKMSSPNETITRRTVSDTNFVTGWVIIAFLCFELTVYLVDLDLKLLFSDILYFVPLIAVLIGFLPGCGPQLLVTTMFIAGFLPLSAQIGNAISNDGDALFPALAISPKVALVATIYSAIPALIVSYGYLIFFEL
;
A
#
# COMPACT_ATOMS: atom_id res chain seq x y z
N GLY A 1 -13.07 -8.87 -7.87
CA GLY A 1 -11.71 -8.40 -7.64
C GLY A 1 -10.95 -8.16 -8.94
N ILE A 2 -10.68 -9.19 -9.75
CA ILE A 2 -9.86 -9.07 -10.97
C ILE A 2 -10.45 -8.07 -11.97
N ILE A 3 -11.74 -8.13 -12.24
CA ILE A 3 -12.42 -7.21 -13.17
C ILE A 3 -12.33 -5.76 -12.66
N LEU A 4 -12.61 -5.52 -11.38
CA LEU A 4 -12.45 -4.21 -10.75
C LEU A 4 -11.00 -3.72 -10.82
N GLY A 5 -10.02 -4.60 -10.57
CA GLY A 5 -8.61 -4.27 -10.65
C GLY A 5 -8.16 -3.87 -12.07
N ILE A 6 -8.69 -4.53 -13.10
CA ILE A 6 -8.41 -4.17 -14.50
C ILE A 6 -8.97 -2.78 -14.82
N PHE A 7 -10.22 -2.49 -14.45
CA PHE A 7 -10.83 -1.19 -14.71
C PHE A 7 -10.12 -0.05 -13.97
N THR A 8 -9.73 -0.27 -12.70
CA THR A 8 -8.93 0.71 -11.95
C THR A 8 -7.54 0.92 -12.54
N ALA A 9 -6.88 -0.13 -13.03
CA ALA A 9 -5.58 -0.01 -13.69
C ALA A 9 -5.64 0.84 -14.98
N PHE A 10 -6.76 0.81 -15.69
CA PHE A 10 -7.01 1.67 -16.84
C PHE A 10 -7.62 3.03 -16.48
N GLN A 11 -7.69 3.38 -15.21
CA GLN A 11 -8.28 4.63 -14.70
C GLN A 11 -9.73 4.87 -15.17
N PHE A 12 -10.48 3.80 -15.39
CA PHE A 12 -11.90 3.90 -15.69
C PHE A 12 -12.67 4.25 -14.42
N ASP A 13 -13.36 5.38 -14.45
CA ASP A 13 -14.30 5.75 -13.39
C ASP A 13 -15.56 4.88 -13.48
N LEU A 14 -15.55 3.81 -12.70
CA LEU A 14 -16.66 2.85 -12.66
C LEU A 14 -17.92 3.47 -12.08
N ASP A 15 -17.79 4.39 -11.12
CA ASP A 15 -18.94 5.05 -10.52
C ASP A 15 -19.62 6.00 -11.53
N ALA A 16 -18.85 6.74 -12.32
CA ALA A 16 -19.38 7.54 -13.42
C ALA A 16 -20.05 6.68 -14.50
N TYR A 17 -19.53 5.47 -14.77
CA TYR A 17 -20.14 4.56 -15.73
C TYR A 17 -21.45 3.97 -15.22
N PHE A 18 -21.51 3.58 -13.94
CA PHE A 18 -22.71 2.99 -13.32
C PHE A 18 -23.77 4.04 -12.97
N SER A 19 -23.42 5.30 -12.75
CA SER A 19 -24.38 6.38 -12.54
C SER A 19 -25.34 6.54 -13.73
N ARG A 20 -24.87 6.14 -14.91
CA ARG A 20 -25.69 6.08 -16.15
C ARG A 20 -26.81 5.03 -16.08
N PHE A 21 -26.73 4.08 -15.13
CA PHE A 21 -27.69 2.98 -14.93
C PHE A 21 -28.50 3.10 -13.62
N TYR A 22 -28.70 4.31 -13.10
CA TYR A 22 -29.51 4.61 -11.89
C TYR A 22 -28.91 4.25 -10.53
N VAL A 23 -27.62 3.92 -10.43
CA VAL A 23 -26.99 3.63 -9.12
C VAL A 23 -25.70 4.42 -8.99
N ASP A 24 -25.80 5.58 -8.33
CA ASP A 24 -24.62 6.39 -8.02
C ASP A 24 -23.75 5.70 -6.95
N GLY A 25 -22.45 5.65 -7.17
CA GLY A 25 -21.49 5.11 -6.22
C GLY A 25 -21.54 3.59 -6.02
N LEU A 26 -22.01 2.82 -7.00
CA LEU A 26 -22.17 1.37 -6.87
C LEU A 26 -20.82 0.67 -6.64
N ALA A 27 -19.76 1.08 -7.34
CA ALA A 27 -18.43 0.50 -7.19
C ALA A 27 -17.83 0.85 -5.82
N THR A 28 -17.99 2.10 -5.37
CA THR A 28 -17.59 2.57 -4.04
C THR A 28 -18.33 1.83 -2.94
N LEU A 29 -19.66 1.67 -3.07
CA LEU A 29 -20.48 0.93 -2.11
C LEU A 29 -20.07 -0.54 -2.02
N PHE A 30 -19.82 -1.17 -3.16
CA PHE A 30 -19.36 -2.56 -3.22
C PHE A 30 -17.98 -2.72 -2.59
N GLY A 31 -17.06 -1.80 -2.86
CA GLY A 31 -15.74 -1.73 -2.22
C GLY A 31 -15.83 -1.57 -0.70
N PHE A 32 -16.71 -0.69 -0.23
CA PHE A 32 -16.96 -0.48 1.19
C PHE A 32 -17.49 -1.74 1.89
N PHE A 33 -18.48 -2.40 1.32
CA PHE A 33 -19.01 -3.64 1.91
C PHE A 33 -18.00 -4.78 1.88
N ALA A 34 -17.27 -4.96 0.78
CA ALA A 34 -16.25 -5.98 0.67
C ALA A 34 -15.08 -5.73 1.66
N GLY A 35 -14.59 -4.50 1.73
CA GLY A 35 -13.54 -4.09 2.68
C GLY A 35 -13.98 -4.26 4.13
N SER A 36 -15.21 -3.83 4.47
CA SER A 36 -15.78 -4.01 5.80
C SER A 36 -15.90 -5.48 6.17
N LEU A 37 -16.36 -6.33 5.26
CA LEU A 37 -16.45 -7.77 5.49
C LEU A 37 -15.07 -8.38 5.77
N CYS A 38 -14.07 -8.07 4.95
CA CYS A 38 -12.70 -8.53 5.16
C CYS A 38 -12.14 -8.06 6.50
N PHE A 39 -12.37 -6.80 6.85
CA PHE A 39 -11.92 -6.23 8.12
C PHE A 39 -12.59 -6.91 9.32
N PHE A 40 -13.90 -7.15 9.27
CA PHE A 40 -14.62 -7.89 10.31
C PHE A 40 -14.14 -9.32 10.44
N MET A 41 -13.89 -10.02 9.34
CA MET A 41 -13.33 -11.39 9.36
C MET A 41 -11.93 -11.41 9.97
N TRP A 42 -11.11 -10.42 9.66
CA TRP A 42 -9.78 -10.25 10.23
C TRP A 42 -9.87 -9.97 11.75
N LEU A 43 -10.73 -9.04 12.17
CA LEU A 43 -10.95 -8.70 13.58
C LEU A 43 -11.50 -9.91 14.36
N TRP A 44 -12.45 -10.65 13.77
CA TRP A 44 -12.98 -11.87 14.36
C TRP A 44 -11.92 -12.94 14.60
N SER A 45 -10.94 -13.03 13.71
CA SER A 45 -9.82 -13.95 13.89
C SER A 45 -8.97 -13.62 15.13
N PHE A 46 -8.83 -12.34 15.48
CA PHE A 46 -8.17 -11.93 16.73
C PHE A 46 -8.97 -12.32 17.97
N ILE A 47 -10.28 -12.08 17.95
CA ILE A 47 -11.18 -12.38 19.08
C ILE A 47 -11.29 -13.89 19.29
N GLY A 48 -11.29 -14.68 18.21
CA GLY A 48 -11.35 -16.14 18.23
C GLY A 48 -10.04 -16.83 18.64
N GLY A 49 -9.00 -16.07 19.04
CA GLY A 49 -7.69 -16.63 19.44
C GLY A 49 -6.85 -17.14 18.26
N PHE A 50 -7.29 -16.97 17.05
CA PHE A 50 -6.52 -17.24 15.84
C PHE A 50 -5.65 -16.03 15.54
N LYS A 51 -4.33 -16.17 15.66
CA LYS A 51 -3.44 -15.11 15.16
C LYS A 51 -3.61 -15.01 13.65
N PRO A 52 -3.96 -13.83 13.09
CA PRO A 52 -4.03 -13.66 11.67
C PRO A 52 -2.65 -13.94 11.09
N LYS A 53 -2.53 -14.99 10.32
CA LYS A 53 -1.31 -15.43 9.65
C LYS A 53 -1.59 -15.54 8.17
N MET A 54 -0.58 -15.28 7.37
CA MET A 54 -0.60 -15.72 5.98
C MET A 54 -0.78 -17.24 5.90
N SER A 55 -1.42 -17.70 4.85
CA SER A 55 -1.73 -19.09 4.62
C SER A 55 -0.47 -19.97 4.54
N SER A 56 -0.60 -21.24 4.93
CA SER A 56 0.47 -22.21 4.74
C SER A 56 0.45 -22.81 3.32
N PRO A 57 1.60 -23.27 2.79
CA PRO A 57 1.67 -23.89 1.47
C PRO A 57 0.77 -25.12 1.27
N ASN A 58 0.40 -25.79 2.38
CA ASN A 58 -0.38 -27.02 2.38
C ASN A 58 -1.91 -26.81 2.42
N GLU A 59 -2.37 -25.56 2.46
CA GLU A 59 -3.80 -25.25 2.49
C GLU A 59 -4.40 -25.24 1.07
N THR A 60 -5.71 -25.46 0.96
CA THR A 60 -6.43 -25.37 -0.31
C THR A 60 -6.36 -23.95 -0.89
N ILE A 61 -6.31 -23.84 -2.22
CA ILE A 61 -6.18 -22.55 -2.94
C ILE A 61 -7.21 -21.54 -2.44
N THR A 62 -8.48 -21.96 -2.32
CA THR A 62 -9.56 -21.06 -1.86
C THR A 62 -9.31 -20.52 -0.45
N ARG A 63 -8.89 -21.40 0.48
CA ARG A 63 -8.60 -21.00 1.85
C ARG A 63 -7.40 -20.06 1.93
N ARG A 64 -6.36 -20.34 1.15
CA ARG A 64 -5.19 -19.45 1.01
C ARG A 64 -5.60 -18.08 0.54
N THR A 65 -6.34 -18.00 -0.58
CA THR A 65 -6.78 -16.72 -1.15
C THR A 65 -7.59 -15.91 -0.13
N VAL A 66 -8.55 -16.52 0.56
CA VAL A 66 -9.36 -15.82 1.58
C VAL A 66 -8.50 -15.35 2.74
N SER A 67 -7.63 -16.20 3.28
CA SER A 67 -6.76 -15.87 4.40
C SER A 67 -5.81 -14.73 4.08
N ASP A 68 -5.12 -14.82 2.94
CA ASP A 68 -4.14 -13.83 2.51
C ASP A 68 -4.82 -12.49 2.16
N THR A 69 -5.98 -12.53 1.48
CA THR A 69 -6.77 -11.32 1.20
C THR A 69 -7.21 -10.63 2.49
N ASN A 70 -7.76 -11.37 3.45
CA ASN A 70 -8.18 -10.78 4.72
C ASN A 70 -7.02 -10.20 5.51
N PHE A 71 -5.86 -10.89 5.51
CA PHE A 71 -4.66 -10.42 6.18
C PHE A 71 -4.17 -9.10 5.59
N VAL A 72 -3.99 -9.04 4.27
CA VAL A 72 -3.51 -7.83 3.57
C VAL A 72 -4.51 -6.69 3.72
N THR A 73 -5.81 -6.95 3.46
CA THR A 73 -6.86 -5.93 3.56
C THR A 73 -6.96 -5.36 4.98
N GLY A 74 -6.88 -6.20 6.01
CA GLY A 74 -6.92 -5.74 7.40
C GLY A 74 -5.76 -4.80 7.73
N TRP A 75 -4.54 -5.15 7.34
CA TRP A 75 -3.37 -4.29 7.55
C TRP A 75 -3.42 -2.98 6.76
N VAL A 76 -3.89 -3.02 5.51
CA VAL A 76 -4.08 -1.82 4.69
C VAL A 76 -5.08 -0.87 5.34
N ILE A 77 -6.24 -1.38 5.79
CA ILE A 77 -7.26 -0.55 6.46
C ILE A 77 -6.70 0.08 7.74
N ILE A 78 -5.96 -0.68 8.55
CA ILE A 78 -5.34 -0.14 9.77
C ILE A 78 -4.31 0.94 9.44
N ALA A 79 -3.46 0.71 8.44
CA ALA A 79 -2.45 1.68 8.03
C ALA A 79 -3.09 3.01 7.60
N PHE A 80 -4.15 2.94 6.77
CA PHE A 80 -4.88 4.14 6.36
C PHE A 80 -5.62 4.81 7.53
N LEU A 81 -6.26 4.05 8.41
CA LEU A 81 -6.90 4.61 9.61
C LEU A 81 -5.90 5.31 10.54
N CYS A 82 -4.74 4.70 10.78
CA CYS A 82 -3.68 5.31 11.58
C CYS A 82 -3.18 6.61 10.93
N PHE A 83 -3.00 6.61 9.61
CA PHE A 83 -2.59 7.79 8.86
C PHE A 83 -3.63 8.91 8.96
N GLU A 84 -4.87 8.65 8.58
CA GLU A 84 -5.98 9.62 8.62
C GLU A 84 -6.17 10.18 10.04
N LEU A 85 -6.14 9.30 11.05
CA LEU A 85 -6.28 9.71 12.45
C LEU A 85 -5.12 10.59 12.89
N THR A 86 -3.90 10.30 12.48
CA THR A 86 -2.71 11.09 12.81
C THR A 86 -2.81 12.48 12.18
N VAL A 87 -3.14 12.54 10.88
CA VAL A 87 -3.32 13.82 10.17
C VAL A 87 -4.42 14.66 10.83
N TYR A 88 -5.54 14.04 11.17
CA TYR A 88 -6.67 14.72 11.81
C TYR A 88 -6.37 15.22 13.23
N LEU A 89 -5.70 14.39 14.07
CA LEU A 89 -5.43 14.74 15.47
C LEU A 89 -4.31 15.76 15.64
N VAL A 90 -3.32 15.75 14.74
CA VAL A 90 -2.14 16.62 14.87
C VAL A 90 -2.29 17.88 14.01
N ASP A 91 -3.38 17.97 13.22
CA ASP A 91 -3.64 19.07 12.28
C ASP A 91 -2.40 19.37 11.39
N LEU A 92 -1.75 18.29 10.96
CA LEU A 92 -0.50 18.33 10.22
C LEU A 92 -0.73 18.89 8.81
N ASP A 93 -0.20 20.05 8.54
CA ASP A 93 -0.02 20.51 7.17
C ASP A 93 1.16 19.74 6.54
N LEU A 94 0.82 18.58 5.97
CA LEU A 94 1.79 17.68 5.34
C LEU A 94 2.59 18.37 4.23
N LYS A 95 1.98 19.34 3.53
CA LYS A 95 2.65 20.11 2.49
C LYS A 95 3.81 20.93 3.03
N LEU A 96 3.58 21.64 4.15
CA LEU A 96 4.64 22.43 4.80
C LEU A 96 5.72 21.51 5.37
N LEU A 97 5.32 20.42 6.02
CA LEU A 97 6.28 19.49 6.62
C LEU A 97 7.20 18.85 5.58
N PHE A 98 6.68 18.46 4.42
CA PHE A 98 7.49 17.86 3.37
C PHE A 98 8.30 18.89 2.57
N SER A 99 7.87 20.16 2.48
CA SER A 99 8.66 21.20 1.84
C SER A 99 9.97 21.49 2.59
N ASP A 100 9.93 21.48 3.92
CA ASP A 100 11.09 21.75 4.75
C ASP A 100 12.12 20.61 4.73
N ILE A 101 11.69 19.37 4.46
CA ILE A 101 12.55 18.19 4.45
C ILE A 101 12.65 17.56 3.06
N LEU A 102 12.45 18.32 1.99
CA LEU A 102 12.38 17.84 0.61
C LEU A 102 13.53 16.86 0.26
N TYR A 103 14.75 17.15 0.70
CA TYR A 103 15.90 16.29 0.46
C TYR A 103 15.81 14.91 1.13
N PHE A 104 15.08 14.79 2.25
CA PHE A 104 14.92 13.53 2.96
C PHE A 104 13.69 12.73 2.52
N VAL A 105 12.75 13.38 1.84
CA VAL A 105 11.50 12.72 1.42
C VAL A 105 11.73 11.50 0.53
N PRO A 106 12.61 11.53 -0.49
CA PRO A 106 12.93 10.34 -1.28
C PRO A 106 13.52 9.20 -0.45
N LEU A 107 14.43 9.52 0.50
CA LEU A 107 15.01 8.51 1.38
C LEU A 107 13.93 7.86 2.26
N ILE A 108 13.05 8.65 2.87
CA ILE A 108 11.95 8.16 3.68
C ILE A 108 11.02 7.26 2.85
N ALA A 109 10.69 7.67 1.63
CA ALA A 109 9.85 6.90 0.73
C ALA A 109 10.49 5.56 0.33
N VAL A 110 11.81 5.52 0.09
CA VAL A 110 12.57 4.28 -0.15
C VAL A 110 12.53 3.37 1.08
N LEU A 111 12.73 3.91 2.28
CA LEU A 111 12.67 3.14 3.52
C LEU A 111 11.27 2.57 3.78
N ILE A 112 10.22 3.33 3.47
CA ILE A 112 8.83 2.83 3.53
C ILE A 112 8.64 1.67 2.55
N GLY A 113 9.28 1.71 1.37
CA GLY A 113 9.27 0.62 0.40
C GLY A 113 9.85 -0.70 0.91
N PHE A 114 10.69 -0.69 1.96
CA PHE A 114 11.22 -1.91 2.59
C PHE A 114 10.20 -2.62 3.50
N LEU A 115 9.10 -1.95 3.82
CA LEU A 115 8.05 -2.59 4.60
C LEU A 115 7.33 -3.62 3.73
N PRO A 116 7.25 -4.87 4.19
CA PRO A 116 6.60 -5.92 3.42
C PRO A 116 5.11 -5.66 3.27
N GLY A 117 4.61 -5.83 2.06
CA GLY A 117 3.19 -5.69 1.74
C GLY A 117 2.88 -4.48 0.86
N CYS A 118 1.69 -4.49 0.26
CA CYS A 118 1.22 -3.44 -0.64
C CYS A 118 0.71 -2.18 0.10
N GLY A 119 0.42 -2.26 1.40
CA GLY A 119 -0.12 -1.16 2.20
C GLY A 119 0.75 0.09 2.21
N PRO A 120 2.03 -0.01 2.57
CA PRO A 120 2.95 1.11 2.57
C PRO A 120 3.10 1.79 1.21
N GLN A 121 3.11 1.02 0.12
CA GLN A 121 3.15 1.55 -1.23
C GLN A 121 1.87 2.31 -1.59
N LEU A 122 0.71 1.78 -1.24
CA LEU A 122 -0.57 2.46 -1.46
C LEU A 122 -0.61 3.80 -0.72
N LEU A 123 -0.10 3.85 0.51
CA LEU A 123 -0.01 5.08 1.29
C LEU A 123 0.82 6.14 0.56
N VAL A 124 2.06 5.80 0.16
CA VAL A 124 2.95 6.72 -0.56
C VAL A 124 2.32 7.17 -1.88
N THR A 125 1.72 6.25 -2.64
CA THR A 125 1.04 6.57 -3.90
C THR A 125 -0.16 7.51 -3.68
N THR A 126 -0.97 7.27 -2.65
CA THR A 126 -2.11 8.13 -2.33
C THR A 126 -1.64 9.54 -1.93
N MET A 127 -0.59 9.64 -1.14
CA MET A 127 0.00 10.93 -0.77
C MET A 127 0.59 11.67 -1.98
N PHE A 128 1.19 10.95 -2.92
CA PHE A 128 1.67 11.52 -4.17
C PHE A 128 0.49 12.05 -5.03
N ILE A 129 -0.56 11.27 -5.22
CA ILE A 129 -1.76 11.68 -5.97
C ILE A 129 -2.43 12.89 -5.31
N ALA A 130 -2.46 12.95 -3.99
CA ALA A 130 -2.99 14.08 -3.23
C ALA A 130 -2.07 15.34 -3.30
N GLY A 131 -0.90 15.24 -3.92
CA GLY A 131 0.05 16.36 -4.09
C GLY A 131 0.87 16.68 -2.84
N PHE A 132 0.95 15.77 -1.87
CA PHE A 132 1.77 15.93 -0.65
C PHE A 132 3.22 15.49 -0.87
N LEU A 133 3.46 14.52 -1.74
CA LEU A 133 4.78 13.98 -2.01
C LEU A 133 5.26 14.32 -3.43
N PRO A 134 6.57 14.57 -3.62
CA PRO A 134 7.16 14.77 -4.93
C PRO A 134 7.24 13.43 -5.71
N LEU A 135 7.35 13.51 -7.03
CA LEU A 135 7.45 12.33 -7.89
C LEU A 135 8.72 11.53 -7.62
N SER A 136 9.82 12.19 -7.25
CA SER A 136 11.06 11.54 -6.83
C SER A 136 10.83 10.54 -5.69
N ALA A 137 10.02 10.88 -4.70
CA ALA A 137 9.65 10.01 -3.60
C ALA A 137 8.82 8.81 -4.08
N GLN A 138 7.84 9.04 -4.95
CA GLN A 138 7.02 7.98 -5.53
C GLN A 138 7.86 6.99 -6.35
N ILE A 139 8.79 7.50 -7.18
CA ILE A 139 9.73 6.67 -7.95
C ILE A 139 10.60 5.84 -7.02
N GLY A 140 11.19 6.47 -6.00
CA GLY A 140 12.04 5.78 -5.01
C GLY A 140 11.29 4.65 -4.30
N ASN A 141 10.08 4.90 -3.82
CA ASN A 141 9.23 3.90 -3.19
C ASN A 141 8.86 2.76 -4.16
N ALA A 142 8.47 3.08 -5.40
CA ALA A 142 8.08 2.08 -6.39
C ALA A 142 9.22 1.14 -6.77
N ILE A 143 10.46 1.63 -6.82
CA ILE A 143 11.65 0.81 -7.15
C ILE A 143 12.09 -0.02 -5.94
N SER A 144 12.00 0.51 -4.72
CA SER A 144 12.45 -0.16 -3.50
C SER A 144 11.44 -1.17 -2.96
N ASN A 145 10.20 -1.11 -3.40
CA ASN A 145 9.13 -1.93 -2.84
C ASN A 145 9.18 -3.36 -3.40
N ASP A 146 9.52 -4.29 -2.52
CA ASP A 146 9.50 -5.72 -2.81
C ASP A 146 8.08 -6.33 -2.69
N GLY A 147 7.11 -5.56 -2.20
CA GLY A 147 5.70 -5.93 -2.08
C GLY A 147 5.48 -7.19 -1.24
N ASP A 148 4.47 -7.97 -1.64
CA ASP A 148 4.13 -9.23 -0.96
C ASP A 148 5.17 -10.34 -1.18
N ALA A 149 6.08 -10.19 -2.15
CA ALA A 149 7.14 -11.16 -2.40
C ALA A 149 8.15 -11.25 -1.25
N LEU A 150 8.26 -10.20 -0.44
CA LEU A 150 9.14 -10.20 0.73
C LEU A 150 8.67 -11.19 1.82
N PHE A 151 7.36 -11.45 1.96
CA PHE A 151 6.86 -12.39 2.96
C PHE A 151 7.38 -13.83 2.78
N PRO A 152 7.25 -14.46 1.61
CA PRO A 152 7.83 -15.78 1.41
C PRO A 152 9.36 -15.76 1.47
N ALA A 153 10.01 -14.70 1.02
CA ALA A 153 11.46 -14.56 1.12
C ALA A 153 11.93 -14.54 2.59
N LEU A 154 11.24 -13.77 3.45
CA LEU A 154 11.50 -13.75 4.89
C LEU A 154 11.24 -15.12 5.56
N ALA A 155 10.21 -15.84 5.12
CA ALA A 155 9.90 -17.17 5.66
C ALA A 155 10.97 -18.21 5.30
N ILE A 156 11.58 -18.11 4.12
CA ILE A 156 12.61 -19.03 3.65
C ILE A 156 13.97 -18.66 4.24
N SER A 157 14.39 -17.43 4.13
CA SER A 157 15.67 -16.92 4.62
C SER A 157 15.65 -15.41 4.84
N PRO A 158 15.55 -14.95 6.11
CA PRO A 158 15.57 -13.51 6.41
C PRO A 158 16.83 -12.80 5.91
N LYS A 159 17.97 -13.49 5.88
CA LYS A 159 19.24 -12.93 5.37
C LYS A 159 19.17 -12.66 3.87
N VAL A 160 18.60 -13.58 3.10
CA VAL A 160 18.46 -13.41 1.64
C VAL A 160 17.44 -12.31 1.34
N ALA A 161 16.34 -12.25 2.08
CA ALA A 161 15.36 -11.19 1.97
C ALA A 161 16.01 -9.81 2.20
N LEU A 162 16.75 -9.65 3.31
CA LEU A 162 17.44 -8.40 3.63
C LEU A 162 18.44 -8.00 2.53
N VAL A 163 19.21 -8.95 1.99
CA VAL A 163 20.16 -8.67 0.91
C VAL A 163 19.42 -8.23 -0.35
N ALA A 164 18.32 -8.87 -0.72
CA ALA A 164 17.50 -8.48 -1.86
C ALA A 164 16.97 -7.05 -1.71
N THR A 165 16.43 -6.71 -0.55
CA THR A 165 15.94 -5.36 -0.24
C THR A 165 17.06 -4.29 -0.31
N ILE A 166 18.28 -4.61 0.15
CA ILE A 166 19.43 -3.69 0.00
C ILE A 166 19.80 -3.51 -1.47
N TYR A 167 19.73 -4.56 -2.28
CA TYR A 167 19.99 -4.46 -3.72
C TYR A 167 18.97 -3.58 -4.44
N SER A 168 17.70 -3.65 -4.09
CA SER A 168 16.64 -2.79 -4.64
C SER A 168 16.78 -1.33 -4.19
N ALA A 169 17.32 -1.10 -2.98
CA ALA A 169 17.55 0.24 -2.45
C ALA A 169 18.56 1.07 -3.27
N ILE A 170 19.60 0.45 -3.79
CA ILE A 170 20.65 1.15 -4.52
C ILE A 170 20.10 1.86 -5.77
N PRO A 171 19.45 1.18 -6.74
CA PRO A 171 18.85 1.85 -7.88
C PRO A 171 17.70 2.79 -7.46
N ALA A 172 16.94 2.45 -6.43
CA ALA A 172 15.86 3.30 -5.92
C ALA A 172 16.40 4.68 -5.50
N LEU A 173 17.46 4.71 -4.70
CA LEU A 173 18.09 5.95 -4.26
C LEU A 173 18.72 6.73 -5.43
N ILE A 174 19.45 6.05 -6.32
CA ILE A 174 20.09 6.71 -7.45
C ILE A 174 19.06 7.39 -8.36
N VAL A 175 18.00 6.67 -8.73
CA VAL A 175 16.96 7.21 -9.63
C VAL A 175 16.14 8.28 -8.93
N SER A 176 15.75 8.06 -7.67
CA SER A 176 14.96 8.99 -6.88
C SER A 176 15.67 10.32 -6.66
N TYR A 177 16.93 10.29 -6.19
CA TYR A 177 17.71 11.50 -6.02
C TYR A 177 18.16 12.13 -7.35
N GLY A 178 18.41 11.32 -8.36
CA GLY A 178 18.64 11.81 -9.71
C GLY A 178 17.45 12.63 -10.21
N TYR A 179 16.24 12.08 -10.05
CA TYR A 179 15.02 12.80 -10.44
C TYR A 179 14.82 14.08 -9.62
N LEU A 180 15.01 14.01 -8.29
CA LEU A 180 14.92 15.19 -7.41
C LEU A 180 15.83 16.32 -7.88
N ILE A 181 17.09 16.02 -8.15
CA ILE A 181 18.11 17.04 -8.50
C ILE A 181 17.86 17.65 -9.89
N PHE A 182 17.43 16.84 -10.86
CA PHE A 182 17.29 17.31 -12.23
C PHE A 182 15.94 17.95 -12.56
N PHE A 183 14.89 17.62 -11.81
CA PHE A 183 13.51 18.01 -12.18
C PHE A 183 12.72 18.69 -11.07
N GLU A 184 13.11 18.56 -9.81
CA GLU A 184 12.33 19.08 -8.67
C GLU A 184 13.07 20.16 -7.86
N LEU A 185 14.39 20.30 -8.04
CA LEU A 185 15.23 21.39 -7.52
C LEU A 185 15.55 22.39 -8.62
#